data_f63ee714f66e68f1d918fdea5bcc5d2f
#
_entry.id   f63ee714f66e68f1d918fdea5bcc5d2f
#
_cell.length_a   1.000
_cell.length_b   1.000
_cell.length_c   1.000
_cell.angle_alpha   90.00
_cell.angle_beta   90.00
_cell.angle_gamma   90.00
#
_symmetry.space_group_name_H-M   'P 1'
#
loop_
_entity.id
_entity.type
_entity.pdbx_description
1 polymer ?
#
loop_
_entity_poly.entity_id
_entity_poly.type
_entity_poly.pdbx_seq_one_letter_code
_entity_poly.pdbx_strand_id
1 'polypeptide(L)'
;EIKPITNQYVDIKAPHFIMMVKKELEAELGKSTVGKGGLTVKTTLDYRIQKKAEEAMNDMFNSYVPKYAGFTNGAATVEDVKTGQIVALVGSRDWNYPGFGQDNAASAFIQPGSTIKPLVFAGLFNDHGSDKQNFGSGTVLADSPDGMKQIYGSDVKNADRGYKGNISIRQSLGLSRNIPAIKAMYLSDQQSGSGYTLKTIRDMGDVYYCTQRVAAQAGLSLSIGACGTRQVDHVNAFATLARGGKYMPSTTIMEVKNSNGDTLKKWNSQEKQIINEQSAYIVSDILSDDNARAGLYGRGRTGLNVTGVKTAAKTGTSDKGGMAKDIWMMSYSPVLAMGVWLGNPDTSILKNGNSSLPGPIINKVMSYAHTDIYRNEGKWKTGDWFTQPNGIQKIGNELFPSYYDKNKANRTEKMDFDRISKKKATSCTPDSTKISIDVIKNKDPISSKEVFRATNPEYDATKDDDLHHCEDQKPSISNFQLPSSSEKIFGVSVQQGTHALESVSLSVNGKDLGTKTITNSGSVSFTWTESSVPNGAKVIAIVKDSAGYEGRAETQTAYTSN
;
A
#
# COMPACT_ATOMS: atom_id res chain seq x y z
N GLU A 1 -25.94 54.50 23.24
CA GLU A 1 -24.99 54.04 22.21
C GLU A 1 -24.99 52.52 22.16
N ILE A 2 -25.47 51.95 21.06
CA ILE A 2 -25.36 50.52 20.79
C ILE A 2 -23.90 50.31 20.37
N LYS A 3 -23.06 49.74 21.26
CA LYS A 3 -21.74 49.29 20.87
C LYS A 3 -21.90 48.15 19.85
N PRO A 4 -21.29 48.23 18.67
CA PRO A 4 -21.32 47.13 17.74
C PRO A 4 -20.74 45.91 18.45
N ILE A 5 -21.44 44.77 18.36
CA ILE A 5 -20.92 43.48 18.82
C ILE A 5 -19.68 43.23 17.98
N THR A 6 -18.53 43.54 18.55
CA THR A 6 -17.24 43.14 17.95
C THR A 6 -17.28 41.64 17.75
N ASN A 7 -16.87 41.20 16.57
CA ASN A 7 -16.82 39.80 16.14
C ASN A 7 -16.51 38.85 17.31
N GLN A 8 -17.49 38.09 17.76
CA GLN A 8 -17.38 37.15 18.89
C GLN A 8 -16.31 36.09 18.70
N TYR A 9 -15.65 36.06 17.54
CA TYR A 9 -14.75 34.99 17.09
C TYR A 9 -13.33 35.45 16.79
N VAL A 10 -12.92 36.68 17.17
CA VAL A 10 -11.59 37.26 16.80
C VAL A 10 -10.40 36.54 17.44
N ASP A 11 -10.61 35.87 18.59
CA ASP A 11 -9.53 35.22 19.35
C ASP A 11 -9.74 33.71 19.59
N ILE A 12 -10.64 33.05 18.83
CA ILE A 12 -10.89 31.61 19.01
C ILE A 12 -9.73 30.81 18.40
N LYS A 13 -9.07 30.02 19.25
CA LYS A 13 -8.09 29.03 18.80
C LYS A 13 -8.81 27.82 18.19
N ALA A 14 -8.30 27.28 17.09
CA ALA A 14 -8.88 26.15 16.37
C ALA A 14 -10.37 26.34 16.02
N PRO A 15 -10.76 27.42 15.33
CA PRO A 15 -12.17 27.80 15.21
C PRO A 15 -13.05 26.75 14.55
N HIS A 16 -12.59 26.04 13.51
CA HIS A 16 -13.36 24.96 12.88
C HIS A 16 -13.62 23.80 13.86
N PHE A 17 -12.63 23.44 14.69
CA PHE A 17 -12.80 22.42 15.72
C PHE A 17 -13.84 22.85 16.75
N ILE A 18 -13.76 24.10 17.25
CA ILE A 18 -14.72 24.63 18.22
C ILE A 18 -16.14 24.71 17.65
N MET A 19 -16.28 25.08 16.38
CA MET A 19 -17.61 25.06 15.71
C MET A 19 -18.15 23.64 15.57
N MET A 20 -17.29 22.64 15.38
CA MET A 20 -17.68 21.24 15.38
C MET A 20 -18.13 20.78 16.77
N VAL A 21 -17.40 21.14 17.84
CA VAL A 21 -17.79 20.89 19.24
C VAL A 21 -19.17 21.50 19.53
N LYS A 22 -19.39 22.78 19.16
CA LYS A 22 -20.68 23.43 19.34
C LYS A 22 -21.82 22.69 18.66
N LYS A 23 -21.61 22.25 17.41
CA LYS A 23 -22.60 21.48 16.65
C LYS A 23 -22.91 20.12 17.29
N GLU A 24 -21.89 19.43 17.82
CA GLU A 24 -22.04 18.18 18.57
C GLU A 24 -22.85 18.41 19.85
N LEU A 25 -22.52 19.45 20.63
CA LEU A 25 -23.26 19.83 21.83
C LEU A 25 -24.74 20.17 21.53
N GLU A 26 -25.01 20.96 20.49
CA GLU A 26 -26.36 21.32 20.09
C GLU A 26 -27.18 20.12 19.64
N ALA A 27 -26.56 19.14 19.00
CA ALA A 27 -27.22 17.89 18.60
C ALA A 27 -27.59 17.02 19.80
N GLU A 28 -26.76 16.99 20.84
CA GLU A 28 -26.96 16.13 22.01
C GLU A 28 -27.79 16.78 23.13
N LEU A 29 -27.51 18.05 23.45
CA LEU A 29 -28.14 18.75 24.58
C LEU A 29 -29.24 19.71 24.14
N GLY A 30 -29.39 19.89 22.84
CA GLY A 30 -30.35 20.87 22.27
C GLY A 30 -29.79 22.28 22.23
N LYS A 31 -30.17 23.02 21.17
CA LYS A 31 -29.76 24.43 20.94
C LYS A 31 -30.10 25.36 22.09
N SER A 32 -31.28 25.16 22.75
CA SER A 32 -31.71 25.97 23.89
C SER A 32 -30.75 25.83 25.08
N THR A 33 -30.35 24.62 25.42
CA THR A 33 -29.42 24.36 26.53
C THR A 33 -28.04 24.96 26.26
N VAL A 34 -27.52 24.77 25.06
CA VAL A 34 -26.21 25.33 24.67
C VAL A 34 -26.25 26.84 24.61
N GLY A 35 -27.35 27.41 24.09
CA GLY A 35 -27.55 28.88 23.98
C GLY A 35 -27.72 29.61 25.31
N LYS A 36 -28.19 28.93 26.37
CA LYS A 36 -28.28 29.51 27.72
C LYS A 36 -26.90 29.73 28.36
N GLY A 37 -25.86 29.03 27.89
CA GLY A 37 -24.51 29.11 28.44
C GLY A 37 -24.35 28.37 29.77
N GLY A 38 -23.27 28.64 30.48
CA GLY A 38 -22.93 27.99 31.76
C GLY A 38 -22.43 26.56 31.64
N LEU A 39 -22.08 26.09 30.45
CA LEU A 39 -21.47 24.80 30.24
C LEU A 39 -19.95 24.90 30.29
N THR A 40 -19.32 23.96 31.01
CA THR A 40 -17.87 23.70 30.93
C THR A 40 -17.64 22.47 30.08
N VAL A 41 -16.94 22.61 28.96
CA VAL A 41 -16.72 21.56 28.00
C VAL A 41 -15.22 21.22 27.94
N LYS A 42 -14.86 19.99 28.32
CA LYS A 42 -13.53 19.44 28.08
C LYS A 42 -13.53 18.76 26.73
N THR A 43 -12.76 19.32 25.79
CA THR A 43 -12.65 18.80 24.42
C THR A 43 -11.51 17.80 24.28
N THR A 44 -11.49 17.12 23.11
CA THR A 44 -10.44 16.15 22.75
C THR A 44 -9.23 16.79 22.08
N LEU A 45 -9.27 18.13 21.85
CA LEU A 45 -8.23 18.87 21.12
C LEU A 45 -6.86 18.72 21.79
N ASP A 46 -5.87 18.21 21.08
CA ASP A 46 -4.44 18.42 21.40
C ASP A 46 -3.95 19.66 20.64
N TYR A 47 -3.84 20.76 21.34
CA TYR A 47 -3.50 22.03 20.72
C TYR A 47 -2.10 22.04 20.09
N ARG A 48 -1.17 21.16 20.52
CA ARG A 48 0.16 21.01 19.93
C ARG A 48 0.05 20.42 18.53
N ILE A 49 -0.78 19.37 18.36
CA ILE A 49 -1.05 18.72 17.06
C ILE A 49 -1.85 19.67 16.17
N GLN A 50 -2.86 20.34 16.73
CA GLN A 50 -3.65 21.35 16.01
C GLN A 50 -2.79 22.45 15.41
N LYS A 51 -1.92 23.06 16.25
CA LYS A 51 -1.00 24.11 15.80
C LYS A 51 -0.07 23.61 14.69
N LYS A 52 0.42 22.37 14.80
CA LYS A 52 1.27 21.77 13.77
C LYS A 52 0.51 21.52 12.46
N ALA A 53 -0.77 21.14 12.54
CA ALA A 53 -1.62 20.98 11.36
C ALA A 53 -1.94 22.32 10.69
N GLU A 54 -2.25 23.36 11.46
CA GLU A 54 -2.43 24.73 10.96
C GLU A 54 -1.14 25.26 10.31
N GLU A 55 0.02 25.06 10.93
CA GLU A 55 1.33 25.42 10.39
C GLU A 55 1.60 24.70 9.05
N ALA A 56 1.35 23.40 8.98
CA ALA A 56 1.58 22.61 7.77
C ALA A 56 0.63 23.03 6.63
N MET A 57 -0.61 23.35 6.95
CA MET A 57 -1.58 23.89 5.99
C MET A 57 -1.14 25.26 5.49
N ASN A 58 -0.72 26.14 6.39
CA ASN A 58 -0.24 27.47 6.06
C ASN A 58 1.01 27.44 5.19
N ASP A 59 1.99 26.58 5.50
CA ASP A 59 3.16 26.37 4.66
C ASP A 59 2.80 25.94 3.23
N MET A 60 1.80 25.04 3.10
CA MET A 60 1.31 24.61 1.79
C MET A 60 0.77 25.82 1.01
N PHE A 61 -0.10 26.61 1.62
CA PHE A 61 -0.77 27.74 0.94
C PHE A 61 0.13 28.95 0.72
N ASN A 62 1.23 29.08 1.46
CA ASN A 62 2.26 30.11 1.23
C ASN A 62 3.34 29.67 0.21
N SER A 63 3.29 28.41 -0.24
CA SER A 63 4.18 27.89 -1.29
C SER A 63 3.67 28.23 -2.70
N TYR A 64 4.46 27.91 -3.73
CA TYR A 64 4.02 28.04 -5.13
C TYR A 64 3.00 26.95 -5.55
N VAL A 65 2.87 25.87 -4.77
CA VAL A 65 2.12 24.65 -5.13
C VAL A 65 0.65 24.92 -5.40
N PRO A 66 -0.10 25.68 -4.59
CA PRO A 66 -1.52 25.98 -4.86
C PRO A 66 -1.75 26.66 -6.21
N LYS A 67 -0.91 27.65 -6.54
CA LYS A 67 -0.96 28.37 -7.82
C LYS A 67 -0.66 27.44 -9.01
N TYR A 68 0.34 26.56 -8.84
CA TYR A 68 0.75 25.59 -9.85
C TYR A 68 -0.33 24.52 -10.07
N ALA A 69 -0.84 23.92 -9.01
CA ALA A 69 -1.81 22.83 -9.05
C ALA A 69 -3.25 23.31 -9.31
N GLY A 70 -3.57 24.56 -8.95
CA GLY A 70 -4.87 25.17 -9.16
C GLY A 70 -5.91 24.88 -8.09
N PHE A 71 -5.49 24.56 -6.85
CA PHE A 71 -6.39 24.45 -5.71
C PHE A 71 -6.33 25.71 -4.82
N THR A 72 -7.45 26.03 -4.20
CA THR A 72 -7.59 27.24 -3.37
C THR A 72 -7.90 26.95 -1.90
N ASN A 73 -8.29 25.72 -1.58
CA ASN A 73 -8.64 25.31 -0.21
C ASN A 73 -8.08 23.94 0.15
N GLY A 74 -8.10 23.64 1.46
CA GLY A 74 -7.66 22.36 2.00
C GLY A 74 -8.25 22.11 3.38
N ALA A 75 -8.31 20.85 3.78
CA ALA A 75 -8.75 20.43 5.12
C ALA A 75 -7.86 19.29 5.62
N ALA A 76 -7.73 19.20 6.94
CA ALA A 76 -7.02 18.13 7.62
C ALA A 76 -7.75 17.70 8.89
N THR A 77 -7.84 16.40 9.13
CA THR A 77 -8.39 15.80 10.34
C THR A 77 -7.41 14.79 10.90
N VAL A 78 -7.19 14.82 12.22
CA VAL A 78 -6.35 13.85 12.94
C VAL A 78 -7.17 13.20 14.05
N GLU A 79 -7.21 11.88 14.08
CA GLU A 79 -7.91 11.07 15.07
C GLU A 79 -6.92 10.18 15.84
N ASP A 80 -7.06 10.15 17.16
CA ASP A 80 -6.39 9.17 18.01
C ASP A 80 -7.05 7.81 17.84
N VAL A 81 -6.28 6.84 17.35
CA VAL A 81 -6.78 5.50 17.00
C VAL A 81 -7.32 4.76 18.21
N LYS A 82 -6.71 4.92 19.39
CA LYS A 82 -7.09 4.17 20.60
C LYS A 82 -8.37 4.68 21.24
N THR A 83 -8.72 5.95 20.99
CA THR A 83 -9.83 6.60 21.69
C THR A 83 -10.96 7.05 20.80
N GLY A 84 -10.78 7.11 19.46
CA GLY A 84 -11.75 7.70 18.53
C GLY A 84 -11.86 9.22 18.66
N GLN A 85 -10.95 9.85 19.42
CA GLN A 85 -10.97 11.28 19.68
C GLN A 85 -10.35 12.04 18.50
N ILE A 86 -11.07 13.03 17.96
CA ILE A 86 -10.51 13.96 16.99
C ILE A 86 -9.61 14.92 17.77
N VAL A 87 -8.30 14.81 17.58
CA VAL A 87 -7.28 15.57 18.31
C VAL A 87 -6.83 16.83 17.59
N ALA A 88 -7.10 16.94 16.28
CA ALA A 88 -6.89 18.15 15.49
C ALA A 88 -7.82 18.19 14.27
N LEU A 89 -8.25 19.41 13.91
CA LEU A 89 -9.08 19.63 12.73
C LEU A 89 -8.84 21.02 12.15
N VAL A 90 -8.44 21.05 10.89
CA VAL A 90 -8.31 22.26 10.06
C VAL A 90 -9.36 22.17 8.95
N GLY A 91 -10.36 23.05 8.97
CA GLY A 91 -11.51 22.97 8.07
C GLY A 91 -11.35 23.76 6.77
N SER A 92 -10.39 24.71 6.72
CA SER A 92 -10.05 25.48 5.52
C SER A 92 -8.58 25.90 5.56
N ARG A 93 -8.10 26.47 4.46
CA ARG A 93 -6.75 27.02 4.38
C ARG A 93 -6.42 28.09 5.44
N ASP A 94 -7.45 28.88 5.79
CA ASP A 94 -7.41 29.97 6.78
C ASP A 94 -8.85 30.35 7.14
N TRP A 95 -9.14 30.44 8.45
CA TRP A 95 -10.46 30.84 8.95
C TRP A 95 -10.92 32.23 8.43
N ASN A 96 -9.98 33.15 8.30
CA ASN A 96 -10.26 34.53 7.86
C ASN A 96 -10.23 34.68 6.32
N TYR A 97 -10.03 33.58 5.58
CA TYR A 97 -9.99 33.67 4.12
C TYR A 97 -11.33 34.11 3.56
N PRO A 98 -11.39 35.17 2.72
CA PRO A 98 -12.66 35.72 2.22
C PRO A 98 -13.45 34.67 1.41
N GLY A 99 -14.76 34.62 1.68
CA GLY A 99 -15.75 33.82 0.95
C GLY A 99 -15.98 32.44 1.56
N PHE A 100 -14.95 31.66 1.87
CA PHE A 100 -15.13 30.26 2.34
C PHE A 100 -14.28 29.89 3.57
N GLY A 101 -13.50 30.80 4.13
CA GLY A 101 -12.60 30.51 5.25
C GLY A 101 -13.31 29.88 6.46
N GLN A 102 -14.54 30.25 6.72
CA GLN A 102 -15.34 29.73 7.83
C GLN A 102 -16.07 28.42 7.51
N ASP A 103 -16.11 28.01 6.24
CA ASP A 103 -16.67 26.74 5.84
C ASP A 103 -15.76 25.57 6.26
N ASN A 104 -16.33 24.58 6.94
CA ASN A 104 -15.59 23.40 7.35
C ASN A 104 -15.61 22.33 6.24
N ALA A 105 -14.60 22.33 5.37
CA ALA A 105 -14.48 21.35 4.29
C ALA A 105 -14.28 19.91 4.83
N ALA A 106 -13.77 19.72 6.06
CA ALA A 106 -13.68 18.40 6.68
C ALA A 106 -15.05 17.78 7.00
N SER A 107 -16.12 18.60 7.06
CA SER A 107 -17.52 18.16 7.25
C SER A 107 -18.35 18.26 5.97
N ALA A 108 -17.77 18.72 4.86
CA ALA A 108 -18.45 18.79 3.57
C ALA A 108 -18.45 17.42 2.87
N PHE A 109 -19.47 17.18 2.02
CA PHE A 109 -19.55 15.97 1.21
C PHE A 109 -18.68 16.11 -0.04
N ILE A 110 -17.48 15.54 0.00
CA ILE A 110 -16.49 15.59 -1.08
C ILE A 110 -16.20 14.17 -1.53
N GLN A 111 -16.06 13.96 -2.84
CA GLN A 111 -15.76 12.64 -3.41
C GLN A 111 -14.34 12.19 -3.00
N PRO A 112 -14.19 11.04 -2.31
CA PRO A 112 -12.90 10.57 -1.80
C PRO A 112 -12.00 9.98 -2.91
N GLY A 113 -12.57 9.70 -4.07
CA GLY A 113 -11.86 9.00 -5.14
C GLY A 113 -11.25 7.69 -4.64
N SER A 114 -10.04 7.39 -5.09
CA SER A 114 -9.36 6.13 -4.78
C SER A 114 -9.02 5.90 -3.31
N THR A 115 -9.23 6.86 -2.38
CA THR A 115 -9.08 6.57 -0.95
C THR A 115 -10.16 5.64 -0.39
N ILE A 116 -11.25 5.43 -1.12
CA ILE A 116 -12.29 4.45 -0.74
C ILE A 116 -11.82 2.99 -0.90
N LYS A 117 -10.89 2.72 -1.83
CA LYS A 117 -10.49 1.36 -2.21
C LYS A 117 -10.01 0.47 -1.05
N PRO A 118 -9.22 0.95 -0.08
CA PRO A 118 -8.86 0.16 1.09
C PRO A 118 -10.07 -0.40 1.83
N LEU A 119 -11.14 0.39 1.97
CA LEU A 119 -12.37 -0.03 2.64
C LEU A 119 -13.14 -1.07 1.82
N VAL A 120 -13.12 -0.95 0.48
CA VAL A 120 -13.69 -1.95 -0.44
C VAL A 120 -12.95 -3.28 -0.30
N PHE A 121 -11.62 -3.26 -0.34
CA PHE A 121 -10.82 -4.49 -0.19
C PHE A 121 -10.89 -5.07 1.23
N ALA A 122 -11.05 -4.24 2.25
CA ALA A 122 -11.31 -4.71 3.61
C ALA A 122 -12.62 -5.53 3.69
N GLY A 123 -13.67 -5.07 3.02
CA GLY A 123 -14.91 -5.83 2.88
C GLY A 123 -14.72 -7.15 2.13
N LEU A 124 -13.92 -7.15 1.06
CA LEU A 124 -13.63 -8.36 0.29
C LEU A 124 -12.81 -9.39 1.08
N PHE A 125 -11.85 -8.94 1.88
CA PHE A 125 -11.02 -9.83 2.71
C PHE A 125 -11.74 -10.31 3.97
N ASN A 126 -12.91 -9.78 4.29
CA ASN A 126 -13.68 -10.22 5.45
C ASN A 126 -14.14 -11.67 5.30
N ASP A 127 -14.51 -12.31 6.40
CA ASP A 127 -15.05 -13.65 6.38
C ASP A 127 -16.44 -13.68 5.74
N HIS A 128 -16.57 -14.34 4.62
CA HIS A 128 -17.83 -14.53 3.90
C HIS A 128 -18.55 -15.82 4.29
N GLY A 129 -17.91 -16.65 5.13
CA GLY A 129 -18.42 -17.96 5.55
C GLY A 129 -17.68 -19.13 4.90
N SER A 130 -17.77 -20.30 5.53
CA SER A 130 -17.03 -21.50 5.12
C SER A 130 -17.56 -22.13 3.81
N ASP A 131 -18.80 -21.85 3.43
CA ASP A 131 -19.43 -22.28 2.18
C ASP A 131 -19.15 -21.32 1.00
N LYS A 132 -18.55 -20.17 1.27
CA LYS A 132 -18.25 -19.11 0.32
C LYS A 132 -16.79 -19.09 -0.09
N GLN A 133 -16.50 -18.29 -1.10
CA GLN A 133 -15.13 -17.96 -1.48
C GLN A 133 -14.60 -16.82 -0.60
N ASN A 134 -13.44 -17.03 -0.01
CA ASN A 134 -12.69 -16.01 0.75
C ASN A 134 -11.44 -15.61 -0.01
N PHE A 135 -10.92 -14.42 0.28
CA PHE A 135 -9.90 -13.76 -0.53
C PHE A 135 -8.74 -13.25 0.35
N GLY A 136 -7.60 -12.98 -0.29
CA GLY A 136 -6.43 -12.40 0.37
C GLY A 136 -5.62 -11.53 -0.60
N SER A 137 -4.46 -11.03 -0.14
CA SER A 137 -3.64 -10.08 -0.91
C SER A 137 -3.16 -10.65 -2.25
N GLY A 138 -2.94 -11.96 -2.32
CA GLY A 138 -2.49 -12.66 -3.51
C GLY A 138 -3.61 -13.07 -4.48
N THR A 139 -4.88 -12.88 -4.13
CA THR A 139 -5.99 -13.15 -5.06
C THR A 139 -5.76 -12.38 -6.36
N VAL A 140 -5.87 -13.09 -7.48
CA VAL A 140 -5.60 -12.51 -8.80
C VAL A 140 -6.88 -11.97 -9.41
N LEU A 141 -6.85 -10.71 -9.80
CA LEU A 141 -7.92 -10.06 -10.55
C LEU A 141 -7.36 -9.53 -11.88
N ALA A 142 -8.10 -9.76 -12.97
CA ALA A 142 -7.69 -9.21 -14.26
C ALA A 142 -7.95 -7.69 -14.28
N ASP A 143 -6.91 -6.91 -14.43
CA ASP A 143 -6.97 -5.49 -14.76
C ASP A 143 -7.08 -5.34 -16.28
N SER A 144 -8.24 -5.67 -16.83
CA SER A 144 -8.60 -5.63 -18.24
C SER A 144 -10.02 -5.11 -18.42
N PRO A 145 -10.36 -4.49 -19.56
CA PRO A 145 -11.70 -3.98 -19.84
C PRO A 145 -12.73 -5.09 -20.12
N ASP A 146 -12.28 -6.35 -20.22
CA ASP A 146 -13.12 -7.48 -20.62
C ASP A 146 -14.31 -7.64 -19.68
N GLY A 147 -15.52 -7.66 -20.25
CA GLY A 147 -16.77 -7.83 -19.53
C GLY A 147 -17.20 -6.63 -18.68
N MET A 148 -16.40 -5.58 -18.56
CA MET A 148 -16.73 -4.42 -17.70
C MET A 148 -17.98 -3.68 -18.16
N LYS A 149 -18.20 -3.56 -19.49
CA LYS A 149 -19.37 -2.87 -20.03
C LYS A 149 -20.68 -3.50 -19.60
N GLN A 150 -20.73 -4.84 -19.48
CA GLN A 150 -21.93 -5.57 -19.08
C GLN A 150 -22.34 -5.31 -17.63
N ILE A 151 -21.39 -5.12 -16.73
CA ILE A 151 -21.67 -4.95 -15.30
C ILE A 151 -21.64 -3.49 -14.83
N TYR A 152 -20.85 -2.65 -15.51
CA TYR A 152 -20.69 -1.24 -15.14
C TYR A 152 -21.53 -0.29 -16.01
N GLY A 153 -21.99 -0.77 -17.17
CA GLY A 153 -22.79 0.00 -18.11
C GLY A 153 -22.00 0.90 -19.06
N SER A 154 -20.68 1.02 -18.88
CA SER A 154 -19.78 1.81 -19.73
C SER A 154 -18.35 1.26 -19.70
N ASP A 155 -17.51 1.78 -20.59
CA ASP A 155 -16.09 1.46 -20.59
C ASP A 155 -15.41 2.07 -19.34
N VAL A 156 -14.75 1.21 -18.55
CA VAL A 156 -13.98 1.63 -17.39
C VAL A 156 -12.52 1.77 -17.77
N LYS A 157 -11.91 2.88 -17.39
CA LYS A 157 -10.48 3.16 -17.59
C LYS A 157 -9.77 3.34 -16.24
N ASN A 158 -8.53 2.93 -16.20
CA ASN A 158 -7.63 3.32 -15.12
C ASN A 158 -7.15 4.76 -15.34
N ALA A 159 -6.59 5.41 -14.32
CA ALA A 159 -6.14 6.80 -14.42
C ALA A 159 -5.08 7.01 -15.51
N ASP A 160 -4.20 6.02 -15.73
CA ASP A 160 -3.17 6.01 -16.77
C ASP A 160 -3.70 5.52 -18.15
N ARG A 161 -5.01 5.22 -18.23
CA ARG A 161 -5.69 4.63 -19.40
C ARG A 161 -5.12 3.26 -19.83
N GLY A 162 -4.15 2.70 -19.09
CA GLY A 162 -3.52 1.42 -19.36
C GLY A 162 -4.13 0.28 -18.53
N TYR A 163 -3.74 -0.94 -18.85
CA TYR A 163 -4.15 -2.17 -18.19
C TYR A 163 -2.91 -2.97 -17.80
N LYS A 164 -2.97 -3.71 -16.69
CA LYS A 164 -1.87 -4.50 -16.14
C LYS A 164 -2.09 -6.02 -16.25
N GLY A 165 -3.21 -6.45 -16.85
CA GLY A 165 -3.53 -7.87 -16.97
C GLY A 165 -3.76 -8.54 -15.62
N ASN A 166 -3.29 -9.77 -15.45
CA ASN A 166 -3.42 -10.53 -14.22
C ASN A 166 -2.51 -9.99 -13.13
N ILE A 167 -3.09 -9.31 -12.16
CA ILE A 167 -2.37 -8.75 -11.00
C ILE A 167 -2.97 -9.23 -9.69
N SER A 168 -2.15 -9.33 -8.65
CA SER A 168 -2.64 -9.59 -7.29
C SER A 168 -3.39 -8.38 -6.74
N ILE A 169 -4.24 -8.59 -5.73
CA ILE A 169 -4.91 -7.48 -5.04
C ILE A 169 -3.87 -6.56 -4.39
N ARG A 170 -2.75 -7.08 -3.86
CA ARG A 170 -1.63 -6.27 -3.37
C ARG A 170 -1.19 -5.23 -4.41
N GLN A 171 -0.92 -5.69 -5.63
CA GLN A 171 -0.52 -4.79 -6.71
C GLN A 171 -1.66 -3.87 -7.16
N SER A 172 -2.88 -4.39 -7.21
CA SER A 172 -4.06 -3.59 -7.57
C SER A 172 -4.27 -2.41 -6.62
N LEU A 173 -4.23 -2.65 -5.32
CA LEU A 173 -4.41 -1.60 -4.30
C LEU A 173 -3.20 -0.65 -4.25
N GLY A 174 -1.97 -1.19 -4.33
CA GLY A 174 -0.74 -0.39 -4.38
C GLY A 174 -0.68 0.54 -5.59
N LEU A 175 -1.04 0.05 -6.77
CA LEU A 175 -1.10 0.82 -8.02
C LEU A 175 -2.44 1.56 -8.21
N SER A 176 -3.33 1.50 -7.23
CA SER A 176 -4.62 2.22 -7.25
C SER A 176 -5.51 1.92 -8.48
N ARG A 177 -5.53 0.66 -8.97
CA ARG A 177 -6.27 0.29 -10.17
C ARG A 177 -7.78 0.37 -9.96
N ASN A 178 -8.52 0.84 -10.97
CA ASN A 178 -9.97 1.01 -10.90
C ASN A 178 -10.70 -0.31 -11.14
N ILE A 179 -10.35 -1.02 -12.21
CA ILE A 179 -11.06 -2.24 -12.64
C ILE A 179 -11.04 -3.31 -11.54
N PRO A 180 -9.89 -3.67 -10.95
CA PRO A 180 -9.89 -4.64 -9.86
C PRO A 180 -10.67 -4.19 -8.62
N ALA A 181 -10.73 -2.88 -8.32
CA ALA A 181 -11.55 -2.38 -7.20
C ALA A 181 -13.06 -2.55 -7.46
N ILE A 182 -13.50 -2.34 -8.71
CA ILE A 182 -14.88 -2.59 -9.13
C ILE A 182 -15.19 -4.10 -9.04
N LYS A 183 -14.29 -4.95 -9.53
CA LYS A 183 -14.42 -6.40 -9.41
C LYS A 183 -14.46 -6.86 -7.95
N ALA A 184 -13.66 -6.23 -7.08
CA ALA A 184 -13.66 -6.53 -5.65
C ALA A 184 -15.01 -6.24 -4.99
N MET A 185 -15.62 -5.09 -5.27
CA MET A 185 -16.98 -4.78 -4.80
C MET A 185 -18.00 -5.78 -5.33
N TYR A 186 -17.95 -6.06 -6.63
CA TYR A 186 -18.86 -7.02 -7.27
C TYR A 186 -18.77 -8.42 -6.63
N LEU A 187 -17.54 -8.92 -6.40
CA LEU A 187 -17.30 -10.20 -5.72
C LEU A 187 -17.80 -10.20 -4.28
N SER A 188 -17.48 -9.17 -3.52
CA SER A 188 -17.88 -9.04 -2.12
C SER A 188 -19.41 -9.05 -1.98
N ASP A 189 -20.10 -8.30 -2.83
CA ASP A 189 -21.56 -8.24 -2.85
C ASP A 189 -22.18 -9.56 -3.35
N GLN A 190 -21.52 -10.30 -4.25
CA GLN A 190 -21.95 -11.65 -4.64
C GLN A 190 -21.82 -12.66 -3.49
N GLN A 191 -20.76 -12.59 -2.69
CA GLN A 191 -20.55 -13.54 -1.58
C GLN A 191 -21.48 -13.24 -0.40
N SER A 192 -21.69 -11.97 -0.05
CA SER A 192 -22.38 -11.57 1.19
C SER A 192 -23.71 -10.84 0.98
N GLY A 193 -24.15 -10.71 -0.26
CA GLY A 193 -25.42 -10.05 -0.62
C GLY A 193 -25.25 -8.63 -1.14
N SER A 194 -26.21 -8.23 -1.98
CA SER A 194 -26.21 -6.91 -2.61
C SER A 194 -26.13 -5.77 -1.57
N GLY A 195 -25.22 -4.81 -1.81
CA GLY A 195 -25.00 -3.67 -0.92
C GLY A 195 -24.13 -3.96 0.31
N TYR A 196 -23.61 -5.18 0.45
CA TYR A 196 -22.72 -5.54 1.56
C TYR A 196 -21.52 -4.61 1.66
N THR A 197 -20.85 -4.32 0.54
CA THR A 197 -19.66 -3.47 0.52
C THR A 197 -19.97 -2.07 1.03
N LEU A 198 -21.05 -1.44 0.54
CA LEU A 198 -21.44 -0.09 0.98
C LEU A 198 -21.81 -0.07 2.47
N LYS A 199 -22.57 -1.09 2.91
CA LYS A 199 -22.92 -1.23 4.33
C LYS A 199 -21.67 -1.37 5.19
N THR A 200 -20.73 -2.22 4.80
CA THR A 200 -19.47 -2.42 5.53
C THR A 200 -18.66 -1.14 5.63
N ILE A 201 -18.52 -0.36 4.55
CA ILE A 201 -17.83 0.93 4.55
C ILE A 201 -18.48 1.90 5.57
N ARG A 202 -19.80 1.98 5.59
CA ARG A 202 -20.53 2.84 6.54
C ARG A 202 -20.36 2.36 7.99
N ASP A 203 -20.47 1.07 8.21
CA ASP A 203 -20.31 0.45 9.54
C ASP A 203 -18.88 0.63 10.08
N MET A 204 -17.87 0.70 9.20
CA MET A 204 -16.48 0.99 9.58
C MET A 204 -16.27 2.44 10.04
N GLY A 205 -17.24 3.32 9.88
CA GLY A 205 -17.16 4.70 10.34
C GLY A 205 -17.33 5.76 9.26
N ASP A 206 -17.35 5.39 7.98
CA ASP A 206 -17.68 6.32 6.89
C ASP A 206 -19.22 6.41 6.71
N VAL A 207 -19.89 6.70 7.83
CA VAL A 207 -21.35 6.58 8.00
C VAL A 207 -22.16 7.39 6.97
N TYR A 208 -21.60 8.45 6.44
CA TYR A 208 -22.26 9.31 5.46
C TYR A 208 -21.82 9.06 4.02
N TYR A 209 -20.95 8.07 3.79
CA TYR A 209 -20.55 7.74 2.42
C TYR A 209 -21.77 7.38 1.58
N CYS A 210 -21.96 8.15 0.52
CA CYS A 210 -23.06 7.95 -0.44
C CYS A 210 -24.48 7.98 0.17
N THR A 211 -24.75 8.83 1.16
CA THR A 211 -26.10 9.03 1.74
C THR A 211 -26.94 10.04 0.95
N GLN A 212 -26.31 10.83 0.08
CA GLN A 212 -27.02 11.74 -0.81
C GLN A 212 -27.80 10.95 -1.86
N ARG A 213 -28.85 11.54 -2.43
CA ARG A 213 -29.79 10.90 -3.39
C ARG A 213 -29.17 10.11 -4.56
N VAL A 214 -27.86 10.19 -4.73
CA VAL A 214 -27.09 9.59 -5.83
C VAL A 214 -26.71 8.12 -5.58
N ALA A 215 -26.92 7.58 -4.37
CA ALA A 215 -26.47 6.22 -4.02
C ALA A 215 -27.05 5.12 -4.94
N ALA A 216 -28.34 5.21 -5.26
CA ALA A 216 -29.00 4.24 -6.13
C ALA A 216 -28.50 4.30 -7.59
N GLN A 217 -27.94 5.45 -8.01
CA GLN A 217 -27.43 5.66 -9.37
C GLN A 217 -25.93 5.36 -9.49
N ALA A 218 -25.20 5.34 -8.36
CA ALA A 218 -23.74 5.18 -8.36
C ALA A 218 -23.30 3.73 -8.65
N GLY A 219 -24.12 2.72 -8.26
CA GLY A 219 -23.80 1.31 -8.52
C GLY A 219 -22.36 0.95 -8.14
N LEU A 220 -21.69 0.22 -9.01
CA LEU A 220 -20.30 -0.20 -8.78
C LEU A 220 -19.27 0.95 -8.78
N SER A 221 -19.63 2.17 -9.22
CA SER A 221 -18.73 3.33 -9.15
C SER A 221 -18.44 3.77 -7.70
N LEU A 222 -19.21 3.29 -6.73
CA LEU A 222 -18.93 3.41 -5.31
C LEU A 222 -17.53 2.92 -4.95
N SER A 223 -17.09 1.81 -5.57
CA SER A 223 -15.77 1.21 -5.30
C SER A 223 -14.58 2.08 -5.71
N ILE A 224 -14.81 3.11 -6.50
CA ILE A 224 -13.77 4.07 -6.94
C ILE A 224 -13.98 5.48 -6.41
N GLY A 225 -14.94 5.66 -5.48
CA GLY A 225 -15.15 6.92 -4.77
C GLY A 225 -15.99 7.95 -5.51
N ALA A 226 -16.96 7.51 -6.32
CA ALA A 226 -17.84 8.41 -7.09
C ALA A 226 -18.86 9.18 -6.23
N CYS A 227 -19.09 8.76 -4.98
CA CYS A 227 -19.97 9.46 -4.03
C CYS A 227 -19.20 10.32 -3.05
N GLY A 228 -19.90 11.33 -2.48
CA GLY A 228 -19.35 12.17 -1.42
C GLY A 228 -19.27 11.46 -0.07
N THR A 229 -18.24 11.80 0.69
CA THR A 229 -18.09 11.50 2.11
C THR A 229 -17.62 12.74 2.86
N ARG A 230 -17.73 12.75 4.20
CA ARG A 230 -17.10 13.76 5.04
C ARG A 230 -15.72 13.29 5.48
N GLN A 231 -14.72 14.15 5.46
CA GLN A 231 -13.34 13.78 5.82
C GLN A 231 -13.27 13.19 7.23
N VAL A 232 -13.99 13.76 8.19
CA VAL A 232 -14.01 13.28 9.57
C VAL A 232 -14.47 11.83 9.69
N ASP A 233 -15.50 11.43 8.93
CA ASP A 233 -16.01 10.06 8.93
C ASP A 233 -15.06 9.11 8.18
N HIS A 234 -14.51 9.59 7.08
CA HIS A 234 -13.54 8.83 6.28
C HIS A 234 -12.26 8.54 7.08
N VAL A 235 -11.77 9.51 7.87
CA VAL A 235 -10.64 9.29 8.81
C VAL A 235 -10.98 8.24 9.85
N ASN A 236 -12.20 8.25 10.41
CA ASN A 236 -12.63 7.23 11.37
C ASN A 236 -12.69 5.82 10.75
N ALA A 237 -13.09 5.70 9.48
CA ALA A 237 -13.04 4.41 8.78
C ALA A 237 -11.60 3.88 8.62
N PHE A 238 -10.62 4.76 8.38
CA PHE A 238 -9.21 4.39 8.38
C PHE A 238 -8.68 4.08 9.80
N ALA A 239 -9.15 4.82 10.82
CA ALA A 239 -8.86 4.49 12.21
C ALA A 239 -9.46 3.12 12.61
N THR A 240 -10.60 2.73 12.03
CA THR A 240 -11.17 1.38 12.20
C THR A 240 -10.26 0.29 11.63
N LEU A 241 -9.62 0.52 10.46
CA LEU A 241 -8.57 -0.38 9.97
C LEU A 241 -7.42 -0.47 10.97
N ALA A 242 -6.96 0.67 11.50
CA ALA A 242 -5.88 0.73 12.49
C ALA A 242 -6.23 0.04 13.80
N ARG A 243 -7.50 -0.02 14.18
CA ARG A 243 -8.04 -0.73 15.36
C ARG A 243 -8.28 -2.23 15.11
N GLY A 244 -7.75 -2.80 14.03
CA GLY A 244 -7.99 -4.21 13.70
C GLY A 244 -9.45 -4.51 13.34
N GLY A 245 -10.11 -3.57 12.68
CA GLY A 245 -11.50 -3.70 12.24
C GLY A 245 -12.56 -3.34 13.27
N LYS A 246 -12.19 -2.79 14.41
CA LYS A 246 -13.10 -2.32 15.45
C LYS A 246 -13.50 -0.87 15.22
N TYR A 247 -14.76 -0.65 14.92
CA TYR A 247 -15.36 0.69 14.87
C TYR A 247 -15.47 1.27 16.28
N MET A 248 -15.20 2.56 16.39
CA MET A 248 -15.44 3.38 17.56
C MET A 248 -16.01 4.73 17.08
N PRO A 249 -17.11 5.25 17.68
CA PRO A 249 -17.60 6.58 17.33
C PRO A 249 -16.53 7.64 17.53
N SER A 250 -16.30 8.48 16.54
CA SER A 250 -15.43 9.64 16.72
C SER A 250 -16.13 10.69 17.58
N THR A 251 -15.37 11.45 18.36
CA THR A 251 -15.88 12.53 19.21
C THR A 251 -14.91 13.70 19.30
N THR A 252 -15.45 14.89 19.52
CA THR A 252 -14.69 16.11 19.87
C THR A 252 -14.82 16.47 21.35
N ILE A 253 -15.63 15.73 22.13
CA ILE A 253 -16.00 16.06 23.51
C ILE A 253 -15.59 14.92 24.46
N MET A 254 -14.82 15.24 25.50
CA MET A 254 -14.48 14.33 26.58
C MET A 254 -15.46 14.38 27.74
N GLU A 255 -15.86 15.60 28.16
CA GLU A 255 -16.74 15.82 29.29
C GLU A 255 -17.50 17.13 29.15
N VAL A 256 -18.77 17.16 29.57
CA VAL A 256 -19.58 18.37 29.69
C VAL A 256 -20.12 18.46 31.08
N LYS A 257 -19.95 19.63 31.75
CA LYS A 257 -20.53 19.95 33.04
C LYS A 257 -21.43 21.16 32.93
N ASN A 258 -22.48 21.19 33.79
CA ASN A 258 -23.34 22.38 33.95
C ASN A 258 -22.68 23.41 34.89
N SER A 259 -23.37 24.53 35.11
CA SER A 259 -22.94 25.61 36.01
C SER A 259 -22.76 25.16 37.46
N ASN A 260 -23.46 24.09 37.90
CA ASN A 260 -23.37 23.55 39.26
C ASN A 260 -22.20 22.55 39.39
N GLY A 261 -21.50 22.22 38.29
CA GLY A 261 -20.41 21.21 38.26
C GLY A 261 -20.90 19.78 38.01
N ASP A 262 -22.20 19.56 37.83
CA ASP A 262 -22.73 18.22 37.53
C ASP A 262 -22.31 17.77 36.13
N THR A 263 -21.89 16.53 35.99
CA THR A 263 -21.52 15.94 34.71
C THR A 263 -22.77 15.61 33.89
N LEU A 264 -22.95 16.30 32.76
CA LEU A 264 -24.03 16.04 31.80
C LEU A 264 -23.65 14.99 30.77
N LYS A 265 -22.39 14.94 30.40
CA LYS A 265 -21.82 13.96 29.44
C LYS A 265 -20.39 13.63 29.83
N LYS A 266 -20.04 12.36 29.67
CA LYS A 266 -18.66 11.88 29.75
C LYS A 266 -18.42 10.89 28.63
N TRP A 267 -17.33 11.08 27.89
CA TRP A 267 -16.92 10.15 26.85
C TRP A 267 -16.69 8.75 27.44
N ASN A 268 -17.16 7.75 26.71
CA ASN A 268 -16.95 6.35 26.99
C ASN A 268 -16.64 5.61 25.71
N SER A 269 -15.61 4.78 25.70
CA SER A 269 -15.23 3.95 24.57
C SER A 269 -16.31 2.88 24.32
N GLN A 270 -16.79 2.80 23.09
CA GLN A 270 -17.72 1.78 22.63
C GLN A 270 -17.19 1.17 21.35
N GLU A 271 -16.44 0.06 21.49
CA GLU A 271 -15.90 -0.66 20.35
C GLU A 271 -16.89 -1.70 19.83
N LYS A 272 -16.98 -1.81 18.51
CA LYS A 272 -17.75 -2.83 17.82
C LYS A 272 -16.91 -3.43 16.69
N GLN A 273 -16.69 -4.76 16.70
CA GLN A 273 -16.04 -5.44 15.58
C GLN A 273 -16.94 -5.38 14.35
N ILE A 274 -16.42 -4.82 13.25
CA ILE A 274 -17.13 -4.67 11.96
C ILE A 274 -16.55 -5.62 10.92
N ILE A 275 -15.23 -5.67 10.82
CA ILE A 275 -14.52 -6.59 9.93
C ILE A 275 -13.52 -7.41 10.74
N ASN A 276 -13.16 -8.58 10.24
CA ASN A 276 -12.17 -9.44 10.88
C ASN A 276 -10.82 -8.73 11.00
N GLU A 277 -10.12 -8.93 12.12
CA GLU A 277 -8.81 -8.32 12.37
C GLU A 277 -7.75 -8.71 11.32
N GLN A 278 -7.84 -9.93 10.78
CA GLN A 278 -6.96 -10.39 9.71
C GLN A 278 -7.18 -9.62 8.41
N SER A 279 -8.45 -9.29 8.08
CA SER A 279 -8.79 -8.43 6.95
C SER A 279 -8.17 -7.04 7.09
N ALA A 280 -8.34 -6.40 8.24
CA ALA A 280 -7.77 -5.08 8.54
C ALA A 280 -6.24 -5.10 8.48
N TYR A 281 -5.61 -6.15 9.01
CA TYR A 281 -4.16 -6.32 8.97
C TYR A 281 -3.64 -6.47 7.54
N ILE A 282 -4.26 -7.32 6.70
CA ILE A 282 -3.86 -7.53 5.31
C ILE A 282 -3.92 -6.22 4.51
N VAL A 283 -4.98 -5.42 4.70
CA VAL A 283 -5.08 -4.10 4.08
C VAL A 283 -3.95 -3.18 4.55
N SER A 284 -3.67 -3.14 5.86
CA SER A 284 -2.61 -2.30 6.43
C SER A 284 -1.22 -2.72 5.94
N ASP A 285 -0.99 -4.02 5.79
CA ASP A 285 0.24 -4.57 5.22
C ASP A 285 0.44 -4.11 3.76
N ILE A 286 -0.60 -4.22 2.92
CA ILE A 286 -0.55 -3.75 1.54
C ILE A 286 -0.28 -2.23 1.46
N LEU A 287 -0.97 -1.44 2.28
CA LEU A 287 -0.84 0.02 2.27
C LEU A 287 0.48 0.54 2.85
N SER A 288 1.23 -0.28 3.57
CA SER A 288 2.59 0.03 4.04
C SER A 288 3.68 -0.47 3.11
N ASP A 289 3.33 -1.29 2.11
CA ASP A 289 4.28 -1.89 1.17
C ASP A 289 4.68 -0.88 0.08
N ASP A 290 5.86 -0.27 0.27
CA ASP A 290 6.40 0.70 -0.67
C ASP A 290 6.71 0.09 -2.05
N ASN A 291 7.01 -1.20 -2.12
CA ASN A 291 7.23 -1.90 -3.38
C ASN A 291 5.93 -2.09 -4.18
N ALA A 292 4.81 -2.39 -3.50
CA ALA A 292 3.52 -2.55 -4.15
C ALA A 292 3.06 -1.27 -4.87
N ARG A 293 3.43 -0.09 -4.37
CA ARG A 293 3.05 1.23 -4.91
C ARG A 293 4.15 1.91 -5.74
N ALA A 294 5.38 1.37 -5.75
CA ALA A 294 6.54 1.99 -6.40
C ALA A 294 6.33 2.25 -7.90
N GLY A 295 5.59 1.38 -8.60
CA GLY A 295 5.29 1.54 -10.01
C GLY A 295 4.39 2.74 -10.35
N LEU A 296 3.73 3.35 -9.36
CA LEU A 296 2.89 4.54 -9.55
C LEU A 296 3.53 5.81 -8.96
N TYR A 297 4.16 5.69 -7.78
CA TYR A 297 4.64 6.85 -7.01
C TYR A 297 6.16 6.96 -6.90
N GLY A 298 6.91 5.93 -7.31
CA GLY A 298 8.30 5.74 -6.90
C GLY A 298 8.40 5.32 -5.42
N ARG A 299 9.59 4.95 -4.98
CA ARG A 299 9.86 4.61 -3.57
C ARG A 299 10.09 5.87 -2.75
N GLY A 300 9.81 5.81 -1.45
CA GLY A 300 10.09 6.89 -0.50
C GLY A 300 9.25 8.15 -0.70
N ARG A 301 8.08 8.07 -1.35
CA ARG A 301 7.21 9.25 -1.60
C ARG A 301 6.72 9.84 -0.28
N THR A 302 7.02 11.15 -0.07
CA THR A 302 6.61 11.92 1.11
C THR A 302 5.11 11.83 1.36
N GLY A 303 4.72 11.54 2.60
CA GLY A 303 3.35 11.36 3.07
C GLY A 303 2.79 9.96 2.86
N LEU A 304 3.21 9.23 1.81
CA LEU A 304 3.04 7.78 1.73
C LEU A 304 4.05 7.07 2.63
N ASN A 305 5.22 7.66 2.77
CA ASN A 305 6.24 7.31 3.78
C ASN A 305 6.43 8.52 4.69
N VAL A 306 6.11 8.37 5.96
CA VAL A 306 6.27 9.41 6.98
C VAL A 306 7.64 9.27 7.64
N THR A 307 8.36 10.39 7.76
CA THR A 307 9.71 10.41 8.32
C THR A 307 9.70 9.88 9.77
N GLY A 308 10.47 8.83 10.01
CA GLY A 308 10.64 8.21 11.32
C GLY A 308 9.45 7.36 11.81
N VAL A 309 8.39 7.22 11.02
CA VAL A 309 7.17 6.51 11.41
C VAL A 309 6.73 5.53 10.33
N LYS A 310 6.52 4.26 10.68
CA LYS A 310 5.89 3.31 9.77
C LYS A 310 4.39 3.61 9.70
N THR A 311 3.89 3.84 8.49
CA THR A 311 2.47 4.15 8.24
C THR A 311 1.91 3.33 7.08
N ALA A 312 0.62 3.09 7.11
CA ALA A 312 -0.18 2.66 5.98
C ALA A 312 -0.82 3.89 5.35
N ALA A 313 -0.75 4.04 4.02
CA ALA A 313 -1.22 5.25 3.37
C ALA A 313 -1.88 4.99 2.01
N LYS A 314 -2.84 5.84 1.65
CA LYS A 314 -3.54 5.80 0.37
C LYS A 314 -3.84 7.20 -0.15
N THR A 315 -3.54 7.42 -1.42
CA THR A 315 -3.92 8.63 -2.14
C THR A 315 -5.28 8.46 -2.82
N GLY A 316 -5.95 9.56 -3.08
CA GLY A 316 -7.17 9.62 -3.87
C GLY A 316 -7.21 10.84 -4.77
N THR A 317 -7.91 10.71 -5.86
CA THR A 317 -8.24 11.80 -6.77
C THR A 317 -9.65 11.55 -7.27
N SER A 318 -10.52 12.55 -7.16
CA SER A 318 -11.78 12.58 -7.91
C SER A 318 -11.60 13.43 -9.15
N ASP A 319 -12.42 13.22 -10.15
CA ASP A 319 -12.31 13.94 -11.41
C ASP A 319 -13.66 14.55 -11.85
N LYS A 320 -13.56 15.49 -12.79
CA LYS A 320 -14.69 16.05 -13.54
C LYS A 320 -14.26 16.09 -15.01
N GLY A 321 -14.88 15.22 -15.81
CA GLY A 321 -14.53 15.12 -17.24
C GLY A 321 -13.11 14.59 -17.48
N GLY A 322 -12.59 13.75 -16.59
CA GLY A 322 -11.25 13.17 -16.67
C GLY A 322 -10.12 14.08 -16.17
N MET A 323 -10.45 15.25 -15.62
CA MET A 323 -9.50 16.18 -14.98
C MET A 323 -9.69 16.19 -13.48
N ALA A 324 -8.60 16.13 -12.72
CA ALA A 324 -8.63 16.14 -11.25
C ALA A 324 -9.37 17.37 -10.70
N LYS A 325 -10.19 17.18 -9.66
CA LYS A 325 -10.85 18.28 -8.93
C LYS A 325 -10.64 18.21 -7.42
N ASP A 326 -10.51 17.01 -6.85
CA ASP A 326 -10.21 16.80 -5.43
C ASP A 326 -8.98 15.89 -5.31
N ILE A 327 -8.08 16.23 -4.41
CA ILE A 327 -6.90 15.45 -4.09
C ILE A 327 -6.96 15.07 -2.62
N TRP A 328 -6.80 13.78 -2.34
CA TRP A 328 -6.82 13.21 -1.00
C TRP A 328 -5.57 12.41 -0.68
N MET A 329 -5.19 12.42 0.58
CA MET A 329 -4.26 11.44 1.14
C MET A 329 -4.71 11.05 2.54
N MET A 330 -4.80 9.74 2.78
CA MET A 330 -5.06 9.13 4.07
C MET A 330 -3.78 8.43 4.53
N SER A 331 -3.45 8.58 5.81
CA SER A 331 -2.30 7.91 6.44
C SER A 331 -2.65 7.50 7.86
N TYR A 332 -2.21 6.32 8.29
CA TYR A 332 -2.44 5.86 9.66
C TYR A 332 -1.32 4.98 10.19
N SER A 333 -1.19 4.95 11.49
CA SER A 333 -0.32 4.12 12.31
C SER A 333 -1.14 3.42 13.39
N PRO A 334 -0.55 2.61 14.27
CA PRO A 334 -1.28 2.03 15.42
C PRO A 334 -1.86 3.04 16.42
N VAL A 335 -1.49 4.32 16.33
CA VAL A 335 -1.89 5.33 17.31
C VAL A 335 -2.61 6.54 16.73
N LEU A 336 -2.39 6.89 15.47
CA LEU A 336 -3.02 8.05 14.81
C LEU A 336 -3.51 7.70 13.42
N ALA A 337 -4.64 8.27 13.03
CA ALA A 337 -5.13 8.31 11.65
C ALA A 337 -5.29 9.78 11.22
N MET A 338 -4.88 10.09 10.00
CA MET A 338 -4.94 11.44 9.43
C MET A 338 -5.42 11.42 7.99
N GLY A 339 -6.31 12.36 7.65
CA GLY A 339 -6.74 12.64 6.29
C GLY A 339 -6.45 14.08 5.91
N VAL A 340 -6.01 14.30 4.68
CA VAL A 340 -5.84 15.63 4.08
C VAL A 340 -6.55 15.68 2.75
N TRP A 341 -7.28 16.76 2.51
CA TRP A 341 -7.92 17.11 1.25
C TRP A 341 -7.38 18.45 0.75
N LEU A 342 -7.15 18.55 -0.57
CA LEU A 342 -6.84 19.79 -1.29
C LEU A 342 -7.75 19.87 -2.51
N GLY A 343 -8.37 21.04 -2.73
CA GLY A 343 -9.31 21.22 -3.83
C GLY A 343 -9.89 22.62 -3.89
N ASN A 344 -11.02 22.77 -4.57
CA ASN A 344 -11.73 24.04 -4.73
C ASN A 344 -13.15 23.91 -4.19
N PRO A 345 -13.64 24.88 -3.35
CA PRO A 345 -15.00 24.85 -2.83
C PRO A 345 -16.09 24.88 -3.91
N ASP A 346 -15.82 25.50 -5.03
CA ASP A 346 -16.69 25.57 -6.20
C ASP A 346 -16.63 24.34 -7.11
N THR A 347 -15.88 23.31 -6.71
CA THR A 347 -15.67 22.08 -7.47
C THR A 347 -15.04 22.28 -8.86
N SER A 348 -14.32 23.38 -9.06
CA SER A 348 -13.54 23.62 -10.27
C SER A 348 -12.36 22.63 -10.37
N ILE A 349 -11.96 22.37 -11.63
CA ILE A 349 -10.88 21.41 -11.92
C ILE A 349 -9.51 21.98 -11.55
N LEU A 350 -8.59 21.08 -11.26
CA LEU A 350 -7.20 21.38 -10.95
C LEU A 350 -6.35 21.36 -12.24
N LYS A 351 -5.47 22.34 -12.41
CA LYS A 351 -4.61 22.45 -13.60
C LYS A 351 -3.55 21.35 -13.66
N ASN A 352 -2.86 21.14 -12.54
CA ASN A 352 -1.78 20.16 -12.39
C ASN A 352 -2.00 19.32 -11.12
N GLY A 353 -3.20 18.78 -10.95
CA GLY A 353 -3.58 17.96 -9.81
C GLY A 353 -2.77 16.66 -9.77
N ASN A 354 -2.06 16.43 -8.64
CA ASN A 354 -1.31 15.20 -8.39
C ASN A 354 -1.66 14.70 -6.98
N SER A 355 -2.03 13.44 -6.89
CA SER A 355 -2.48 12.82 -5.65
C SER A 355 -1.42 12.75 -4.53
N SER A 356 -0.15 13.05 -4.79
CA SER A 356 0.90 13.11 -3.78
C SER A 356 1.04 14.51 -3.12
N LEU A 357 0.35 15.53 -3.62
CA LEU A 357 0.47 16.91 -3.11
C LEU A 357 0.13 17.09 -1.62
N PRO A 358 -0.80 16.33 -1.00
CA PRO A 358 -1.02 16.42 0.45
C PRO A 358 0.13 15.86 1.30
N GLY A 359 1.07 15.14 0.68
CA GLY A 359 2.15 14.42 1.36
C GLY A 359 2.98 15.26 2.34
N PRO A 360 3.43 16.47 2.02
CA PRO A 360 4.16 17.32 2.96
C PRO A 360 3.38 17.65 4.24
N ILE A 361 2.07 17.88 4.14
CA ILE A 361 1.19 18.12 5.29
C ILE A 361 1.13 16.87 6.17
N ILE A 362 0.82 15.71 5.59
CA ILE A 362 0.80 14.41 6.29
C ILE A 362 2.14 14.16 6.99
N ASN A 363 3.25 14.31 6.26
CA ASN A 363 4.58 14.04 6.81
C ASN A 363 4.91 14.94 8.01
N LYS A 364 4.67 16.25 7.89
CA LYS A 364 4.97 17.23 8.93
C LYS A 364 4.19 16.96 10.22
N VAL A 365 2.88 16.71 10.10
CA VAL A 365 1.99 16.50 11.24
C VAL A 365 2.20 15.12 11.88
N MET A 366 2.18 14.06 11.09
CA MET A 366 2.31 12.68 11.59
C MET A 366 3.70 12.44 12.20
N SER A 367 4.77 12.92 11.58
CA SER A 367 6.13 12.80 12.15
C SER A 367 6.20 13.51 13.51
N TYR A 368 5.80 14.78 13.58
CA TYR A 368 5.82 15.57 14.82
C TYR A 368 4.94 14.94 15.92
N ALA A 369 3.71 14.56 15.61
CA ALA A 369 2.81 13.98 16.60
C ALA A 369 3.36 12.69 17.20
N HIS A 370 4.04 11.85 16.40
CA HIS A 370 4.66 10.61 16.89
C HIS A 370 5.95 10.87 17.65
N THR A 371 6.90 11.61 17.04
CA THR A 371 8.27 11.71 17.57
C THR A 371 8.41 12.68 18.72
N ASP A 372 7.61 13.76 18.75
CA ASP A 372 7.72 14.84 19.74
C ASP A 372 6.63 14.81 20.80
N ILE A 373 5.45 14.19 20.50
CA ILE A 373 4.33 14.14 21.44
C ILE A 373 4.15 12.72 21.98
N TYR A 374 3.70 11.78 21.14
CA TYR A 374 3.28 10.44 21.57
C TYR A 374 4.45 9.60 22.11
N ARG A 375 5.65 9.77 21.56
CA ARG A 375 6.85 9.12 22.12
C ARG A 375 7.16 9.62 23.53
N ASN A 376 7.13 10.94 23.75
CA ASN A 376 7.41 11.55 25.05
C ASN A 376 6.33 11.23 26.10
N GLU A 377 5.10 10.94 25.64
CA GLU A 377 3.99 10.50 26.50
C GLU A 377 3.93 8.97 26.69
N GLY A 378 4.89 8.22 26.12
CA GLY A 378 4.91 6.75 26.20
C GLY A 378 3.80 6.05 25.42
N LYS A 379 3.10 6.77 24.53
CA LYS A 379 2.00 6.23 23.73
C LYS A 379 2.46 5.54 22.44
N TRP A 380 3.67 5.83 21.99
CA TRP A 380 4.28 5.29 20.78
C TRP A 380 5.81 5.21 20.94
N LYS A 381 6.44 4.25 20.28
CA LYS A 381 7.91 4.13 20.15
C LYS A 381 8.31 3.85 18.71
N THR A 382 9.55 4.20 18.37
CA THR A 382 10.11 3.94 17.03
C THR A 382 10.03 2.44 16.70
N GLY A 383 9.49 2.13 15.51
CA GLY A 383 9.29 0.77 15.05
C GLY A 383 7.94 0.14 15.41
N ASP A 384 7.09 0.82 16.19
CA ASP A 384 5.73 0.33 16.46
C ASP A 384 4.96 0.10 15.16
N TRP A 385 4.35 -1.07 15.08
CA TRP A 385 3.50 -1.50 13.99
C TRP A 385 2.37 -2.39 14.51
N PHE A 386 1.43 -2.71 13.65
CA PHE A 386 0.34 -3.62 13.98
C PHE A 386 0.86 -5.02 14.26
N THR A 387 0.38 -5.65 15.32
CA THR A 387 0.64 -7.06 15.58
C THR A 387 -0.11 -7.90 14.55
N GLN A 388 0.59 -8.83 13.91
CA GLN A 388 -0.05 -9.75 12.97
C GLN A 388 -1.01 -10.67 13.74
N PRO A 389 -2.30 -10.71 13.36
CA PRO A 389 -3.25 -11.64 13.95
C PRO A 389 -2.87 -13.10 13.71
N ASN A 390 -3.27 -13.96 14.65
CA ASN A 390 -3.05 -15.39 14.51
C ASN A 390 -3.80 -15.96 13.31
N GLY A 391 -3.25 -17.03 12.71
CA GLY A 391 -3.89 -17.78 11.66
C GLY A 391 -3.74 -17.20 10.24
N ILE A 392 -3.12 -16.05 10.06
CA ILE A 392 -2.79 -15.54 8.72
C ILE A 392 -1.87 -16.55 8.01
N GLN A 393 -2.29 -16.98 6.81
CA GLN A 393 -1.54 -17.87 5.94
C GLN A 393 -0.63 -17.05 5.03
N LYS A 394 0.62 -17.46 4.90
CA LYS A 394 1.57 -16.86 3.96
C LYS A 394 1.78 -17.83 2.79
N ILE A 395 1.52 -17.37 1.56
CA ILE A 395 1.72 -18.12 0.33
C ILE A 395 2.65 -17.28 -0.56
N GLY A 396 3.91 -17.66 -0.66
CA GLY A 396 4.96 -16.81 -1.23
C GLY A 396 5.08 -15.50 -0.46
N ASN A 397 4.94 -14.38 -1.12
CA ASN A 397 4.98 -13.05 -0.51
C ASN A 397 3.58 -12.50 -0.17
N GLU A 398 2.53 -13.28 -0.37
CA GLU A 398 1.16 -12.85 -0.20
C GLU A 398 0.54 -13.37 1.11
N LEU A 399 -0.39 -12.59 1.67
CA LEU A 399 -1.09 -12.90 2.91
C LEU A 399 -2.54 -13.26 2.65
N PHE A 400 -2.99 -14.33 3.29
CA PHE A 400 -4.37 -14.79 3.24
C PHE A 400 -4.91 -14.98 4.65
N PRO A 401 -6.20 -14.71 4.90
CA PRO A 401 -6.79 -14.97 6.21
C PRO A 401 -6.91 -16.47 6.49
N SER A 402 -7.11 -16.84 7.75
CA SER A 402 -7.24 -18.24 8.19
C SER A 402 -8.42 -18.97 7.55
N TYR A 403 -9.48 -18.25 7.23
CA TYR A 403 -10.68 -18.78 6.56
C TYR A 403 -10.55 -18.88 5.03
N TYR A 404 -9.40 -18.52 4.46
CA TYR A 404 -9.08 -18.77 3.06
C TYR A 404 -8.83 -20.27 2.83
N ASP A 405 -9.59 -20.87 1.93
CA ASP A 405 -9.41 -22.27 1.54
C ASP A 405 -8.73 -22.35 0.16
N LYS A 406 -7.46 -22.74 0.17
CA LYS A 406 -6.66 -22.91 -1.05
C LYS A 406 -7.17 -24.02 -1.99
N ASN A 407 -8.04 -24.91 -1.50
CA ASN A 407 -8.59 -26.03 -2.27
C ASN A 407 -9.91 -25.66 -2.99
N LYS A 408 -10.50 -24.50 -2.68
CA LYS A 408 -11.71 -24.00 -3.35
C LYS A 408 -11.37 -23.25 -4.65
N ALA A 409 -12.14 -22.24 -5.02
CA ALA A 409 -12.02 -21.53 -6.29
C ALA A 409 -10.65 -20.87 -6.55
N ASN A 410 -9.88 -20.63 -5.49
CA ASN A 410 -8.51 -20.12 -5.56
C ASN A 410 -7.55 -21.30 -5.37
N ARG A 411 -6.95 -21.75 -6.45
CA ARG A 411 -5.93 -22.80 -6.39
C ARG A 411 -4.56 -22.20 -6.24
N THR A 412 -3.77 -22.80 -5.35
CA THR A 412 -2.34 -22.56 -5.30
C THR A 412 -1.65 -23.80 -5.81
N GLU A 413 -0.81 -23.65 -6.82
CA GLU A 413 0.02 -24.74 -7.34
C GLU A 413 1.48 -24.27 -7.43
N LYS A 414 2.40 -25.23 -7.38
CA LYS A 414 3.80 -24.96 -7.66
C LYS A 414 4.04 -25.06 -9.16
N MET A 415 4.78 -24.08 -9.69
CA MET A 415 5.17 -24.03 -11.09
C MET A 415 6.66 -23.70 -11.17
N ASP A 416 7.36 -24.36 -12.06
CA ASP A 416 8.79 -24.10 -12.26
C ASP A 416 9.00 -22.93 -13.22
N PHE A 417 9.91 -22.07 -12.84
CA PHE A 417 10.35 -20.90 -13.60
C PHE A 417 11.84 -20.94 -13.82
N ASP A 418 12.27 -20.31 -14.88
CA ASP A 418 13.68 -20.01 -15.05
C ASP A 418 14.07 -18.78 -14.22
N ARG A 419 15.16 -18.89 -13.47
CA ARG A 419 15.67 -17.85 -12.58
C ARG A 419 16.24 -16.64 -13.35
N ILE A 420 16.64 -16.84 -14.62
CA ILE A 420 17.29 -15.82 -15.45
C ILE A 420 16.26 -15.07 -16.28
N SER A 421 15.48 -15.77 -17.10
CA SER A 421 14.44 -15.17 -17.94
C SER A 421 13.23 -14.67 -17.13
N LYS A 422 13.07 -15.18 -15.89
CA LYS A 422 11.92 -14.92 -15.02
C LYS A 422 10.59 -15.40 -15.61
N LYS A 423 10.61 -16.32 -16.54
CA LYS A 423 9.45 -16.91 -17.22
C LYS A 423 9.27 -18.39 -16.82
N LYS A 424 8.13 -18.95 -17.20
CA LYS A 424 7.80 -20.35 -16.90
C LYS A 424 8.81 -21.28 -17.58
N ALA A 425 9.40 -22.18 -16.79
CA ALA A 425 10.35 -23.13 -17.29
C ALA A 425 9.75 -24.06 -18.35
N THR A 426 10.52 -24.37 -19.36
CA THR A 426 10.20 -25.34 -20.41
C THR A 426 11.00 -26.64 -20.18
N SER A 427 10.81 -27.61 -21.06
CA SER A 427 11.65 -28.81 -21.08
C SER A 427 13.12 -28.52 -21.41
N CYS A 428 13.39 -27.35 -22.03
CA CYS A 428 14.75 -26.95 -22.45
C CYS A 428 15.46 -26.11 -21.38
N THR A 429 14.74 -25.61 -20.38
CA THR A 429 15.31 -24.84 -19.27
C THR A 429 16.22 -25.74 -18.42
N PRO A 430 17.48 -25.34 -18.16
CA PRO A 430 18.40 -26.13 -17.34
C PRO A 430 17.93 -26.26 -15.90
N ASP A 431 18.12 -27.43 -15.29
CA ASP A 431 17.74 -27.64 -13.88
C ASP A 431 18.49 -26.71 -12.91
N SER A 432 19.73 -26.32 -13.28
CA SER A 432 20.53 -25.34 -12.52
C SER A 432 19.89 -23.97 -12.39
N THR A 433 19.01 -23.60 -13.32
CA THR A 433 18.32 -22.31 -13.34
C THR A 433 16.87 -22.39 -12.91
N LYS A 434 16.29 -23.61 -12.78
CA LYS A 434 14.90 -23.79 -12.34
C LYS A 434 14.70 -23.40 -10.88
N ILE A 435 13.58 -22.74 -10.62
CA ILE A 435 13.08 -22.43 -9.28
C ILE A 435 11.58 -22.67 -9.24
N SER A 436 11.11 -23.34 -8.18
CA SER A 436 9.70 -23.62 -7.98
C SER A 436 9.04 -22.51 -7.17
N ILE A 437 8.01 -21.87 -7.73
CA ILE A 437 7.29 -20.73 -7.14
C ILE A 437 5.80 -21.05 -7.07
N ASP A 438 5.16 -20.61 -5.99
CA ASP A 438 3.70 -20.74 -5.86
C ASP A 438 2.99 -19.80 -6.85
N VAL A 439 2.04 -20.35 -7.59
CA VAL A 439 1.17 -19.63 -8.52
C VAL A 439 -0.25 -19.68 -7.99
N ILE A 440 -0.88 -18.53 -7.84
CA ILE A 440 -2.28 -18.41 -7.43
C ILE A 440 -3.14 -18.31 -8.69
N LYS A 441 -4.14 -19.16 -8.77
CA LYS A 441 -5.13 -19.21 -9.85
C LYS A 441 -6.52 -18.98 -9.28
N ASN A 442 -7.32 -18.19 -9.96
CA ASN A 442 -8.75 -18.07 -9.65
C ASN A 442 -9.55 -17.76 -10.91
N LYS A 443 -10.86 -17.86 -10.78
CA LYS A 443 -11.77 -17.53 -11.86
C LYS A 443 -12.08 -16.04 -11.83
N ASP A 444 -11.85 -15.32 -12.93
CA ASP A 444 -12.24 -13.92 -13.02
C ASP A 444 -13.76 -13.80 -12.86
N PRO A 445 -14.24 -12.92 -11.96
CA PRO A 445 -15.65 -12.88 -11.58
C PRO A 445 -16.60 -12.43 -12.69
N ILE A 446 -16.06 -11.85 -13.73
CA ILE A 446 -16.85 -11.25 -14.82
C ILE A 446 -16.71 -12.05 -16.10
N SER A 447 -15.47 -12.23 -16.58
CA SER A 447 -15.21 -12.97 -17.82
C SER A 447 -15.31 -14.48 -17.65
N SER A 448 -15.36 -14.98 -16.42
CA SER A 448 -15.30 -16.41 -16.05
C SER A 448 -14.04 -17.14 -16.55
N LYS A 449 -13.06 -16.42 -17.09
CA LYS A 449 -11.78 -16.98 -17.51
C LYS A 449 -10.90 -17.28 -16.31
N GLU A 450 -10.07 -18.31 -16.40
CA GLU A 450 -9.02 -18.57 -15.41
C GLU A 450 -7.98 -17.45 -15.50
N VAL A 451 -7.66 -16.87 -14.36
CA VAL A 451 -6.60 -15.86 -14.18
C VAL A 451 -5.59 -16.39 -13.17
N PHE A 452 -4.32 -16.17 -13.42
CA PHE A 452 -3.26 -16.70 -12.57
C PHE A 452 -2.04 -15.79 -12.54
N ARG A 453 -1.25 -15.90 -11.46
CA ARG A 453 -0.05 -15.11 -11.25
C ARG A 453 0.91 -15.81 -10.30
N ALA A 454 2.22 -15.69 -10.57
CA ALA A 454 3.25 -16.04 -9.62
C ALA A 454 3.19 -15.14 -8.36
N THR A 455 3.38 -15.73 -7.18
CA THR A 455 3.39 -14.98 -5.91
C THR A 455 4.62 -14.08 -5.77
N ASN A 456 5.71 -14.40 -6.48
CA ASN A 456 6.83 -13.49 -6.67
C ASN A 456 6.59 -12.64 -7.94
N PRO A 457 6.42 -11.31 -7.81
CA PRO A 457 6.04 -10.44 -8.92
C PRO A 457 7.11 -10.28 -10.01
N GLU A 458 8.35 -10.71 -9.75
CA GLU A 458 9.42 -10.71 -10.76
C GLU A 458 9.21 -11.76 -11.86
N TYR A 459 8.38 -12.79 -11.58
CA TYR A 459 8.18 -13.93 -12.47
C TYR A 459 6.86 -13.84 -13.23
N ASP A 460 6.91 -14.04 -14.55
CA ASP A 460 5.77 -14.01 -15.45
C ASP A 460 5.28 -15.43 -15.75
N ALA A 461 4.23 -15.86 -15.06
CA ALA A 461 3.63 -17.18 -15.25
C ALA A 461 2.84 -17.30 -16.59
N THR A 462 2.67 -16.22 -17.33
CA THR A 462 1.92 -16.19 -18.60
C THR A 462 2.80 -16.43 -19.83
N LYS A 463 4.11 -16.40 -19.66
CA LYS A 463 5.11 -16.59 -20.74
C LYS A 463 6.00 -17.75 -20.46
N ASP A 464 6.27 -18.52 -21.49
CA ASP A 464 7.28 -19.58 -21.44
C ASP A 464 8.67 -18.98 -21.56
N ASP A 465 9.65 -19.69 -20.98
CA ASP A 465 11.07 -19.35 -21.11
C ASP A 465 11.47 -19.31 -22.58
N ASP A 466 11.99 -18.19 -23.01
CA ASP A 466 12.45 -17.92 -24.38
C ASP A 466 13.96 -17.66 -24.46
N LEU A 467 14.66 -17.87 -23.34
CA LEU A 467 16.12 -17.77 -23.29
C LEU A 467 16.77 -19.11 -23.66
N HIS A 468 16.16 -20.24 -23.21
CA HIS A 468 16.71 -21.56 -23.35
C HIS A 468 16.01 -22.34 -24.48
N HIS A 469 16.81 -22.84 -25.44
CA HIS A 469 16.36 -23.69 -26.53
C HIS A 469 16.99 -25.07 -26.41
N CYS A 470 16.32 -26.12 -26.86
CA CYS A 470 16.81 -27.49 -26.70
C CYS A 470 18.05 -27.80 -27.52
N GLU A 471 18.32 -27.01 -28.55
CA GLU A 471 19.50 -27.04 -29.39
C GLU A 471 20.70 -26.28 -28.83
N ASP A 472 20.54 -25.55 -27.72
CA ASP A 472 21.62 -24.77 -27.13
C ASP A 472 22.83 -25.65 -26.75
N GLN A 473 23.99 -25.22 -27.17
CA GLN A 473 25.25 -25.83 -26.81
C GLN A 473 25.77 -25.22 -25.51
N LYS A 474 26.13 -26.09 -24.55
CA LYS A 474 26.71 -25.69 -23.28
C LYS A 474 28.15 -25.21 -23.46
N PRO A 475 28.61 -24.28 -22.64
CA PRO A 475 30.02 -23.93 -22.60
C PRO A 475 30.83 -25.13 -22.14
N SER A 476 32.09 -25.22 -22.58
CA SER A 476 32.96 -26.36 -22.26
C SER A 476 34.36 -25.92 -21.86
N ILE A 477 35.03 -26.79 -21.11
CA ILE A 477 36.42 -26.63 -20.77
C ILE A 477 37.22 -27.44 -21.80
N SER A 478 38.04 -26.75 -22.57
CA SER A 478 38.79 -27.35 -23.68
C SER A 478 40.17 -27.83 -23.27
N ASN A 479 40.80 -27.21 -22.27
CA ASN A 479 42.14 -27.61 -21.82
C ASN A 479 42.44 -27.14 -20.39
N PHE A 480 43.30 -27.88 -19.70
CA PHE A 480 43.92 -27.49 -18.44
C PHE A 480 45.42 -27.30 -18.66
N GLN A 481 45.96 -26.17 -18.27
CA GLN A 481 47.38 -25.95 -18.10
C GLN A 481 47.69 -26.13 -16.62
N LEU A 482 48.30 -27.26 -16.30
CA LEU A 482 48.67 -27.62 -14.93
C LEU A 482 50.04 -27.05 -14.60
N PRO A 483 50.26 -26.54 -13.36
CA PRO A 483 51.54 -26.02 -12.94
C PRO A 483 52.56 -27.15 -12.79
N SER A 484 53.85 -26.87 -12.99
CA SER A 484 54.95 -27.74 -12.55
C SER A 484 55.07 -27.69 -11.02
N SER A 485 55.95 -28.55 -10.44
CA SER A 485 56.14 -28.62 -8.99
C SER A 485 56.58 -27.26 -8.36
N SER A 486 57.22 -26.39 -9.13
CA SER A 486 57.66 -25.04 -8.70
C SER A 486 56.71 -23.90 -9.10
N GLU A 487 55.84 -24.13 -10.05
CA GLU A 487 54.86 -23.14 -10.50
C GLU A 487 53.58 -23.24 -9.68
N LYS A 488 52.88 -22.12 -9.52
CA LYS A 488 51.65 -22.03 -8.72
C LYS A 488 50.46 -21.58 -9.54
N ILE A 489 50.58 -21.57 -10.86
CA ILE A 489 49.53 -21.02 -11.75
C ILE A 489 48.87 -22.18 -12.51
N PHE A 490 47.56 -22.28 -12.35
CA PHE A 490 46.67 -23.15 -13.14
C PHE A 490 46.04 -22.32 -14.26
N GLY A 491 46.11 -22.81 -15.49
CA GLY A 491 45.36 -22.25 -16.61
C GLY A 491 44.14 -23.12 -16.96
N VAL A 492 43.04 -22.48 -17.28
CA VAL A 492 41.84 -23.15 -17.77
C VAL A 492 41.41 -22.50 -19.06
N SER A 493 41.40 -23.28 -20.14
CA SER A 493 40.90 -22.81 -21.44
C SER A 493 39.46 -23.27 -21.63
N VAL A 494 38.60 -22.35 -22.05
CA VAL A 494 37.16 -22.56 -22.18
C VAL A 494 36.69 -22.20 -23.58
N GLN A 495 35.65 -22.90 -24.02
CA GLN A 495 34.94 -22.61 -25.25
C GLN A 495 33.52 -22.20 -24.94
N GLN A 496 33.10 -21.16 -25.61
CA GLN A 496 31.73 -20.66 -25.57
C GLN A 496 30.80 -21.63 -26.30
N GLY A 497 29.62 -21.86 -25.73
CA GLY A 497 28.50 -22.51 -26.38
C GLY A 497 27.63 -21.51 -27.14
N THR A 498 26.33 -21.68 -27.05
CA THR A 498 25.36 -20.78 -27.69
C THR A 498 25.37 -19.39 -27.05
N HIS A 499 25.52 -19.31 -25.74
CA HIS A 499 25.42 -18.05 -24.97
C HIS A 499 26.81 -17.53 -24.59
N ALA A 500 26.88 -16.21 -24.36
CA ALA A 500 28.13 -15.57 -23.92
C ALA A 500 28.59 -16.11 -22.58
N LEU A 501 29.91 -16.31 -22.43
CA LEU A 501 30.47 -16.76 -21.16
C LEU A 501 30.29 -15.70 -20.08
N GLU A 502 30.17 -16.16 -18.83
CA GLU A 502 30.06 -15.31 -17.65
C GLU A 502 31.26 -15.49 -16.72
N SER A 503 31.55 -16.72 -16.36
CA SER A 503 32.58 -17.00 -15.36
C SER A 503 33.21 -18.39 -15.49
N VAL A 504 34.42 -18.51 -14.93
CA VAL A 504 35.13 -19.77 -14.70
C VAL A 504 35.54 -19.85 -13.24
N SER A 505 35.26 -20.96 -12.58
CA SER A 505 35.72 -21.26 -11.23
C SER A 505 36.65 -22.49 -11.25
N LEU A 506 37.61 -22.53 -10.33
CA LEU A 506 38.56 -23.62 -10.19
C LEU A 506 38.68 -24.04 -8.73
N SER A 507 38.66 -25.36 -8.51
CA SER A 507 39.01 -25.94 -7.21
C SER A 507 40.06 -27.04 -7.35
N VAL A 508 40.91 -27.13 -6.33
CA VAL A 508 42.00 -28.14 -6.28
C VAL A 508 41.91 -28.87 -4.93
N ASN A 509 41.69 -30.19 -4.95
CA ASN A 509 41.40 -31.01 -3.77
C ASN A 509 40.31 -30.45 -2.87
N GLY A 510 39.26 -29.85 -3.46
CA GLY A 510 38.15 -29.22 -2.74
C GLY A 510 38.44 -27.79 -2.23
N LYS A 511 39.69 -27.31 -2.35
CA LYS A 511 40.03 -25.91 -2.06
C LYS A 511 39.63 -25.05 -3.25
N ASP A 512 38.75 -24.05 -3.00
CA ASP A 512 38.33 -23.07 -3.99
C ASP A 512 39.44 -22.04 -4.26
N LEU A 513 39.84 -21.88 -5.52
CA LEU A 513 40.77 -20.84 -5.99
C LEU A 513 40.06 -19.59 -6.50
N GLY A 514 38.75 -19.55 -6.36
CA GLY A 514 37.89 -18.42 -6.71
C GLY A 514 37.27 -18.54 -8.10
N THR A 515 36.54 -17.48 -8.45
CA THR A 515 35.83 -17.35 -9.73
C THR A 515 36.36 -16.14 -10.49
N LYS A 516 36.56 -16.29 -11.80
CA LYS A 516 37.01 -15.22 -12.70
C LYS A 516 35.99 -14.99 -13.79
N THR A 517 35.75 -13.71 -14.11
CA THR A 517 34.89 -13.30 -15.22
C THR A 517 35.58 -13.55 -16.55
N ILE A 518 34.83 -14.07 -17.51
CA ILE A 518 35.25 -14.25 -18.89
C ILE A 518 34.02 -14.07 -19.78
N THR A 519 34.16 -13.39 -20.90
CA THR A 519 33.02 -13.07 -21.79
C THR A 519 33.03 -13.83 -23.12
N ASN A 520 34.15 -14.37 -23.51
CA ASN A 520 34.35 -15.11 -24.77
C ASN A 520 35.26 -16.30 -24.54
N SER A 521 35.34 -17.22 -25.53
CA SER A 521 36.33 -18.31 -25.53
C SER A 521 37.74 -17.79 -25.29
N GLY A 522 38.48 -18.45 -24.44
CA GLY A 522 39.82 -18.02 -24.05
C GLY A 522 40.36 -18.79 -22.85
N SER A 523 41.38 -18.24 -22.21
CA SER A 523 42.01 -18.86 -21.04
C SER A 523 42.04 -17.92 -19.86
N VAL A 524 41.84 -18.47 -18.66
CA VAL A 524 41.94 -17.77 -17.38
C VAL A 524 42.95 -18.50 -16.48
N SER A 525 43.66 -17.74 -15.65
CA SER A 525 44.68 -18.30 -14.77
C SER A 525 44.30 -18.17 -13.30
N PHE A 526 44.55 -19.16 -12.48
CA PHE A 526 44.31 -19.21 -11.04
C PHE A 526 45.61 -19.48 -10.32
N THR A 527 45.82 -18.84 -9.18
CA THR A 527 47.06 -18.95 -8.41
C THR A 527 46.83 -19.83 -7.18
N TRP A 528 47.68 -20.84 -7.01
CA TRP A 528 47.73 -21.61 -5.77
C TRP A 528 48.44 -20.82 -4.68
N THR A 529 47.88 -20.75 -3.49
CA THR A 529 48.36 -19.87 -2.42
C THR A 529 49.25 -20.54 -1.37
N GLU A 530 49.32 -21.87 -1.35
CA GLU A 530 50.15 -22.62 -0.40
C GLU A 530 51.58 -22.85 -0.92
N SER A 531 52.42 -23.45 -0.06
CA SER A 531 53.87 -23.63 -0.32
C SER A 531 54.14 -24.47 -1.56
N SER A 532 53.37 -25.53 -1.79
CA SER A 532 53.50 -26.43 -2.93
C SER A 532 52.14 -26.92 -3.42
N VAL A 533 52.04 -27.24 -4.72
CA VAL A 533 50.86 -27.90 -5.28
C VAL A 533 51.01 -29.41 -5.05
N PRO A 534 50.04 -30.10 -4.43
CA PRO A 534 50.13 -31.54 -4.20
C PRO A 534 50.12 -32.31 -5.52
N ASN A 535 50.97 -33.36 -5.61
CA ASN A 535 50.92 -34.29 -6.73
C ASN A 535 49.65 -35.17 -6.65
N GLY A 536 49.04 -35.48 -7.78
CA GLY A 536 47.78 -36.23 -7.83
C GLY A 536 46.56 -35.44 -7.32
N ALA A 537 46.68 -34.13 -7.10
CA ALA A 537 45.56 -33.31 -6.64
C ALA A 537 44.46 -33.27 -7.70
N LYS A 538 43.22 -33.50 -7.28
CA LYS A 538 42.05 -33.41 -8.15
C LYS A 538 41.74 -31.94 -8.45
N VAL A 539 41.75 -31.59 -9.73
CA VAL A 539 41.46 -30.23 -10.24
C VAL A 539 40.11 -30.26 -10.93
N ILE A 540 39.20 -29.43 -10.49
CA ILE A 540 37.85 -29.28 -11.06
C ILE A 540 37.67 -27.84 -11.52
N ALA A 541 37.32 -27.69 -12.79
CA ALA A 541 36.88 -26.39 -13.32
C ALA A 541 35.41 -26.43 -13.71
N ILE A 542 34.72 -25.32 -13.49
CA ILE A 542 33.33 -25.09 -13.90
C ILE A 542 33.30 -23.77 -14.68
N VAL A 543 32.81 -23.82 -15.90
CA VAL A 543 32.51 -22.64 -16.71
C VAL A 543 31.00 -22.42 -16.75
N LYS A 544 30.58 -21.18 -16.61
CA LYS A 544 29.16 -20.77 -16.73
C LYS A 544 29.01 -19.74 -17.83
N ASP A 545 27.87 -19.80 -18.50
CA ASP A 545 27.46 -18.77 -19.45
C ASP A 545 26.33 -17.87 -18.88
N SER A 546 25.98 -16.82 -19.62
CA SER A 546 24.95 -15.84 -19.24
C SER A 546 23.53 -16.41 -19.19
N ALA A 547 23.29 -17.57 -19.76
CA ALA A 547 22.04 -18.31 -19.67
C ALA A 547 22.06 -19.36 -18.54
N GLY A 548 23.14 -19.45 -17.76
CA GLY A 548 23.28 -20.37 -16.63
C GLY A 548 23.55 -21.81 -16.98
N TYR A 549 23.89 -22.11 -18.24
CA TYR A 549 24.47 -23.42 -18.58
C TYR A 549 25.84 -23.56 -17.97
N GLU A 550 26.15 -24.77 -17.51
CA GLU A 550 27.42 -25.12 -16.91
C GLU A 550 28.14 -26.19 -17.72
N GLY A 551 29.42 -25.93 -18.00
CA GLY A 551 30.39 -26.95 -18.45
C GLY A 551 31.33 -27.29 -17.29
N ARG A 552 31.56 -28.59 -17.05
CA ARG A 552 32.45 -29.08 -15.99
C ARG A 552 33.45 -30.06 -16.57
N ALA A 553 34.68 -29.88 -16.17
CA ALA A 553 35.73 -30.89 -16.43
C ALA A 553 36.62 -31.05 -15.19
N GLU A 554 37.27 -32.22 -15.11
CA GLU A 554 38.21 -32.54 -14.04
C GLU A 554 39.49 -33.19 -14.61
N THR A 555 40.57 -32.95 -13.92
CA THR A 555 41.88 -33.55 -14.20
C THR A 555 42.64 -33.72 -12.88
N GLN A 556 43.85 -34.27 -12.95
CA GLN A 556 44.73 -34.40 -11.78
C GLN A 556 46.10 -33.81 -12.09
N THR A 557 46.73 -33.20 -11.09
CA THR A 557 48.12 -32.76 -11.20
C THR A 557 49.03 -34.02 -11.30
N ALA A 558 49.90 -34.03 -12.28
CA ALA A 558 50.90 -35.09 -12.44
C ALA A 558 52.29 -34.46 -12.53
N TYR A 559 53.14 -34.76 -11.58
CA TYR A 559 54.57 -34.40 -11.63
C TYR A 559 55.38 -35.66 -11.86
N THR A 560 56.21 -35.69 -12.92
CA THR A 560 57.24 -36.70 -13.07
C THR A 560 58.25 -36.50 -11.94
N SER A 561 58.43 -37.50 -11.07
CA SER A 561 59.55 -37.56 -10.16
C SER A 561 60.85 -37.57 -10.99
N ASN A 562 61.60 -36.45 -10.96
CA ASN A 562 62.97 -36.44 -11.40
C ASN A 562 63.83 -37.19 -10.40
#